data_3ae7b0fea1d22ac5ef414d1c3c8e2f28
#
_entry.id   3ae7b0fea1d22ac5ef414d1c3c8e2f28
#
_cell.length_a   1.000
_cell.length_b   1.000
_cell.length_c   1.000
_cell.angle_alpha   90.00
_cell.angle_beta   90.00
_cell.angle_gamma   90.00
#
_symmetry.space_group_name_H-M   'P 1'
#
loop_
_entity.id
_entity.type
_entity.pdbx_description
1 polymer ?
#
loop_
_entity_poly.entity_id
_entity_poly.type
_entity_poly.pdbx_seq_one_letter_code
_entity_poly.pdbx_strand_id
1 'polypeptide(L)'
;MSLDVQSYMAERARAVDAALARHLPSESDPPETLHKAMRYSVFAGGKRLRPVFVIAGAEAVGGRMDTVMETACAVEMIHTYSLIHDDLPAMDNDDFRRGVPTNHKVFGEAIAILAGDALLTLAFRLLADNFAAGSDAHALRNILIEIADAAGSAGMVGGQVADIESEGKRVGAETVDYIHTHKTAALIRASIRAGAMLAGATPSQLVALGLAGGNLGLAFQIMDDILDVTATSEELGKTAGKDQAQQKATYPAVHGLEVSRIHAKALVSEAHAALQSFGPRAEPLRALGSFIVERKA
;
A
#
# COMPACT_ATOMS: atom_id res chain seq x y z
N MET A 1 -23.30 16.72 1.89
CA MET A 1 -22.38 16.91 0.77
C MET A 1 -21.53 15.67 0.69
N SER A 2 -21.37 15.08 -0.49
CA SER A 2 -20.42 13.96 -0.71
C SER A 2 -18.99 14.47 -0.55
N LEU A 3 -18.11 13.68 0.05
CA LEU A 3 -16.68 13.99 0.18
C LEU A 3 -16.05 14.05 -1.22
N ASP A 4 -15.34 15.11 -1.53
CA ASP A 4 -14.44 15.13 -2.68
C ASP A 4 -13.20 14.28 -2.35
N VAL A 5 -13.19 13.05 -2.83
CA VAL A 5 -12.13 12.08 -2.54
C VAL A 5 -10.78 12.50 -3.12
N GLN A 6 -10.77 13.18 -4.27
CA GLN A 6 -9.50 13.62 -4.89
C GLN A 6 -8.86 14.74 -4.07
N SER A 7 -9.64 15.74 -3.65
CA SER A 7 -9.16 16.80 -2.74
C SER A 7 -8.72 16.24 -1.40
N TYR A 8 -9.47 15.28 -0.85
CA TYR A 8 -9.12 14.58 0.39
C TYR A 8 -7.78 13.87 0.29
N MET A 9 -7.58 13.06 -0.75
CA MET A 9 -6.33 12.34 -1.00
C MET A 9 -5.15 13.30 -1.21
N ALA A 10 -5.33 14.33 -2.03
CA ALA A 10 -4.27 15.28 -2.35
C ALA A 10 -3.80 16.08 -1.12
N GLU A 11 -4.70 16.45 -0.22
CA GLU A 11 -4.36 17.14 1.03
C GLU A 11 -3.51 16.24 1.94
N ARG A 12 -3.96 14.97 2.17
CA ARG A 12 -3.24 14.03 3.02
C ARG A 12 -1.91 13.61 2.41
N ALA A 13 -1.86 13.40 1.11
CA ALA A 13 -0.61 13.09 0.41
C ALA A 13 0.44 14.21 0.59
N ARG A 14 0.05 15.47 0.46
CA ARG A 14 0.96 16.61 0.72
C ARG A 14 1.46 16.64 2.18
N ALA A 15 0.59 16.36 3.14
CA ALA A 15 0.98 16.30 4.56
C ALA A 15 1.96 15.15 4.83
N VAL A 16 1.72 13.98 4.23
CA VAL A 16 2.60 12.81 4.30
C VAL A 16 3.95 13.10 3.64
N ASP A 17 3.98 13.70 2.44
CA ASP A 17 5.23 14.06 1.77
C ASP A 17 6.07 15.04 2.60
N ALA A 18 5.42 16.04 3.21
CA ALA A 18 6.10 16.97 4.12
C ALA A 18 6.65 16.27 5.38
N ALA A 19 5.95 15.26 5.90
CA ALA A 19 6.43 14.46 7.03
C ALA A 19 7.58 13.53 6.62
N LEU A 20 7.47 12.82 5.50
CA LEU A 20 8.53 11.99 4.94
C LEU A 20 9.81 12.79 4.71
N ALA A 21 9.70 14.04 4.21
CA ALA A 21 10.85 14.91 3.99
C ALA A 21 11.63 15.23 5.28
N ARG A 22 10.93 15.29 6.44
CA ARG A 22 11.55 15.52 7.75
C ARG A 22 12.15 14.26 8.38
N HIS A 23 11.54 13.10 8.13
CA HIS A 23 11.98 11.83 8.72
C HIS A 23 13.14 11.18 7.97
N LEU A 24 13.23 11.41 6.65
CA LEU A 24 14.34 10.91 5.85
C LEU A 24 15.61 11.73 6.10
N PRO A 25 16.78 11.08 6.23
CA PRO A 25 18.05 11.79 6.33
C PRO A 25 18.26 12.75 5.15
N SER A 26 19.04 13.81 5.36
CA SER A 26 19.39 14.74 4.30
C SER A 26 20.26 14.05 3.24
N GLU A 27 20.13 14.47 1.98
CA GLU A 27 20.98 14.00 0.89
C GLU A 27 22.47 14.31 1.08
N SER A 28 22.78 15.31 1.91
CA SER A 28 24.14 15.71 2.28
C SER A 28 24.70 14.98 3.50
N ASP A 29 23.86 14.23 4.23
CA ASP A 29 24.32 13.45 5.38
C ASP A 29 25.04 12.17 4.92
N PRO A 30 26.18 11.80 5.52
CA PRO A 30 26.84 10.53 5.20
C PRO A 30 26.00 9.32 5.68
N PRO A 31 25.89 8.24 4.87
CA PRO A 31 26.44 8.07 3.51
C PRO A 31 25.52 8.68 2.44
N GLU A 32 25.95 9.76 1.80
CA GLU A 32 25.15 10.57 0.87
C GLU A 32 24.44 9.76 -0.22
N THR A 33 25.15 8.83 -0.86
CA THR A 33 24.60 8.02 -1.96
C THR A 33 23.38 7.22 -1.51
N LEU A 34 23.43 6.64 -0.31
CA LEU A 34 22.32 5.90 0.26
C LEU A 34 21.11 6.81 0.50
N HIS A 35 21.32 7.96 1.12
CA HIS A 35 20.24 8.89 1.44
C HIS A 35 19.61 9.50 0.19
N LYS A 36 20.42 9.80 -0.84
CA LYS A 36 19.94 10.20 -2.18
C LYS A 36 19.07 9.10 -2.81
N ALA A 37 19.51 7.84 -2.76
CA ALA A 37 18.76 6.72 -3.31
C ALA A 37 17.42 6.47 -2.58
N MET A 38 17.39 6.54 -1.23
CA MET A 38 16.17 6.45 -0.43
C MET A 38 15.19 7.55 -0.83
N ARG A 39 15.63 8.81 -0.82
CA ARG A 39 14.79 9.97 -1.16
C ARG A 39 14.30 9.94 -2.60
N TYR A 40 15.16 9.54 -3.53
CA TYR A 40 14.80 9.38 -4.94
C TYR A 40 13.54 8.53 -5.12
N SER A 41 13.50 7.33 -4.55
CA SER A 41 12.36 6.45 -4.69
C SER A 41 11.13 6.91 -3.89
N VAL A 42 11.32 7.43 -2.67
CA VAL A 42 10.21 7.94 -1.87
C VAL A 42 9.51 9.10 -2.57
N PHE A 43 10.26 10.02 -3.20
CA PHE A 43 9.69 11.21 -3.87
C PHE A 43 9.50 11.05 -5.39
N ALA A 44 9.63 9.86 -5.94
CA ALA A 44 9.31 9.56 -7.34
C ALA A 44 7.82 9.72 -7.70
N GLY A 45 6.99 10.26 -6.80
CA GLY A 45 5.56 10.43 -6.98
C GLY A 45 4.75 9.28 -6.36
N GLY A 46 3.46 9.24 -6.69
CA GLY A 46 2.52 8.24 -6.19
C GLY A 46 1.33 8.85 -5.44
N LYS A 47 0.22 8.10 -5.39
CA LYS A 47 -1.05 8.55 -4.79
C LYS A 47 -1.04 8.50 -3.25
N ARG A 48 0.03 8.01 -2.61
CA ARG A 48 0.16 7.83 -1.14
C ARG A 48 -1.03 7.11 -0.52
N LEU A 49 -1.57 6.12 -1.21
CA LEU A 49 -2.84 5.50 -0.83
C LEU A 49 -2.76 4.80 0.54
N ARG A 50 -1.67 4.09 0.82
CA ARG A 50 -1.47 3.38 2.10
C ARG A 50 -1.40 4.34 3.29
N PRO A 51 -0.60 5.41 3.27
CA PRO A 51 -0.67 6.47 4.28
C PRO A 51 -2.06 7.08 4.44
N VAL A 52 -2.77 7.34 3.33
CA VAL A 52 -4.14 7.85 3.37
C VAL A 52 -5.08 6.87 4.06
N PHE A 53 -4.91 5.58 3.88
CA PHE A 53 -5.67 4.55 4.60
C PHE A 53 -5.35 4.51 6.10
N VAL A 54 -4.11 4.75 6.52
CA VAL A 54 -3.77 4.92 7.96
C VAL A 54 -4.56 6.07 8.55
N ILE A 55 -4.54 7.23 7.89
CA ILE A 55 -5.24 8.44 8.33
C ILE A 55 -6.76 8.21 8.36
N ALA A 56 -7.33 7.68 7.28
CA ALA A 56 -8.76 7.41 7.19
C ALA A 56 -9.24 6.36 8.22
N GLY A 57 -8.41 5.38 8.55
CA GLY A 57 -8.65 4.41 9.62
C GLY A 57 -8.74 5.06 11.00
N ALA A 58 -7.85 5.99 11.31
CA ALA A 58 -7.90 6.79 12.54
C ALA A 58 -9.15 7.70 12.57
N GLU A 59 -9.42 8.42 11.50
CA GLU A 59 -10.57 9.32 11.37
C GLU A 59 -11.90 8.58 11.56
N ALA A 60 -12.01 7.32 11.08
CA ALA A 60 -13.21 6.50 11.21
C ALA A 60 -13.60 6.23 12.66
N VAL A 61 -12.66 6.25 13.59
CA VAL A 61 -12.91 6.08 15.03
C VAL A 61 -12.76 7.38 15.82
N GLY A 62 -12.61 8.52 15.12
CA GLY A 62 -12.56 9.86 15.73
C GLY A 62 -11.15 10.33 16.09
N GLY A 63 -10.12 9.63 15.59
CA GLY A 63 -8.73 10.07 15.69
C GLY A 63 -8.39 11.22 14.73
N ARG A 64 -7.14 11.68 14.81
CA ARG A 64 -6.63 12.83 14.06
C ARG A 64 -5.43 12.42 13.23
N MET A 65 -5.25 13.06 12.07
CA MET A 65 -4.15 12.81 11.15
C MET A 65 -2.77 13.00 11.81
N ASP A 66 -2.61 14.04 12.63
CA ASP A 66 -1.35 14.37 13.28
C ASP A 66 -0.87 13.29 14.28
N THR A 67 -1.80 12.53 14.88
CA THR A 67 -1.46 11.47 15.84
C THR A 67 -1.03 10.15 15.21
N VAL A 68 -1.17 10.01 13.90
CA VAL A 68 -0.84 8.78 13.16
C VAL A 68 0.18 9.00 12.04
N MET A 69 0.77 10.18 11.97
CA MET A 69 1.60 10.59 10.84
C MET A 69 2.88 9.75 10.71
N GLU A 70 3.54 9.43 11.81
CA GLU A 70 4.73 8.59 11.81
C GLU A 70 4.42 7.19 11.28
N THR A 71 3.28 6.61 11.71
CA THR A 71 2.82 5.30 11.19
C THR A 71 2.45 5.40 9.70
N ALA A 72 1.83 6.48 9.26
CA ALA A 72 1.54 6.71 7.84
C ALA A 72 2.83 6.79 7.01
N CYS A 73 3.85 7.51 7.50
CA CYS A 73 5.17 7.55 6.87
C CYS A 73 5.86 6.18 6.86
N ALA A 74 5.80 5.44 7.96
CA ALA A 74 6.39 4.11 8.08
C ALA A 74 5.81 3.14 7.04
N VAL A 75 4.49 3.12 6.89
CA VAL A 75 3.82 2.26 5.90
C VAL A 75 4.19 2.63 4.46
N GLU A 76 4.37 3.91 4.16
CA GLU A 76 4.86 4.33 2.83
C GLU A 76 6.32 3.93 2.61
N MET A 77 7.18 3.99 3.62
CA MET A 77 8.56 3.50 3.52
C MET A 77 8.59 1.98 3.29
N ILE A 78 7.74 1.22 4.00
CA ILE A 78 7.56 -0.22 3.78
C ILE A 78 7.09 -0.50 2.35
N HIS A 79 6.14 0.26 1.84
CA HIS A 79 5.72 0.12 0.45
C HIS A 79 6.82 0.50 -0.54
N THR A 80 7.57 1.57 -0.26
CA THR A 80 8.62 2.04 -1.17
C THR A 80 9.79 1.07 -1.25
N TYR A 81 10.23 0.50 -0.13
CA TYR A 81 11.29 -0.52 -0.18
C TYR A 81 10.88 -1.71 -1.06
N SER A 82 9.62 -2.19 -0.93
CA SER A 82 9.16 -3.31 -1.74
C SER A 82 9.21 -2.99 -3.23
N LEU A 83 8.84 -1.76 -3.62
CA LEU A 83 8.94 -1.33 -5.01
C LEU A 83 10.40 -1.26 -5.52
N ILE A 84 11.34 -0.78 -4.68
CA ILE A 84 12.76 -0.73 -5.04
C ILE A 84 13.29 -2.15 -5.29
N HIS A 85 12.93 -3.11 -4.43
CA HIS A 85 13.38 -4.49 -4.58
C HIS A 85 12.68 -5.21 -5.72
N ASP A 86 11.38 -4.99 -5.92
CA ASP A 86 10.63 -5.55 -7.04
C ASP A 86 11.21 -5.13 -8.39
N ASP A 87 11.72 -3.89 -8.51
CA ASP A 87 12.30 -3.37 -9.74
C ASP A 87 13.66 -3.97 -10.11
N LEU A 88 14.35 -4.67 -9.19
CA LEU A 88 15.68 -5.24 -9.42
C LEU A 88 15.69 -6.28 -10.54
N PRO A 89 16.86 -6.48 -11.23
CA PRO A 89 17.00 -7.48 -12.30
C PRO A 89 16.70 -8.92 -11.86
N ALA A 90 16.87 -9.24 -10.58
CA ALA A 90 16.54 -10.56 -10.01
C ALA A 90 15.05 -10.76 -9.73
N MET A 91 14.24 -9.71 -9.90
CA MET A 91 12.80 -9.67 -9.65
C MET A 91 12.08 -9.30 -10.96
N ASP A 92 11.29 -8.21 -10.98
CA ASP A 92 10.51 -7.78 -12.15
C ASP A 92 11.37 -7.18 -13.28
N ASN A 93 12.64 -6.81 -13.01
CA ASN A 93 13.58 -6.19 -13.94
C ASN A 93 12.98 -4.98 -14.66
N ASP A 94 12.45 -4.03 -13.89
CA ASP A 94 11.82 -2.83 -14.41
C ASP A 94 12.82 -1.68 -14.62
N ASP A 95 12.81 -1.08 -15.82
CA ASP A 95 13.64 0.08 -16.13
C ASP A 95 13.05 1.40 -15.67
N PHE A 96 11.70 1.48 -15.59
CA PHE A 96 10.96 2.69 -15.26
C PHE A 96 9.84 2.42 -14.25
N ARG A 97 9.65 3.36 -13.30
CA ARG A 97 8.54 3.37 -12.36
C ARG A 97 8.02 4.80 -12.19
N ARG A 98 6.70 4.99 -12.33
CA ARG A 98 6.07 6.31 -12.23
C ARG A 98 6.68 7.35 -13.18
N GLY A 99 7.12 6.91 -14.37
CA GLY A 99 7.69 7.75 -15.40
C GLY A 99 9.16 8.15 -15.20
N VAL A 100 9.83 7.69 -14.14
CA VAL A 100 11.26 7.91 -13.90
C VAL A 100 12.03 6.58 -13.90
N PRO A 101 13.36 6.58 -14.21
CA PRO A 101 14.18 5.38 -14.10
C PRO A 101 14.13 4.77 -12.71
N THR A 102 14.17 3.44 -12.63
CA THR A 102 14.15 2.73 -11.34
C THR A 102 15.44 2.94 -10.55
N ASN A 103 15.41 2.70 -9.24
CA ASN A 103 16.51 3.01 -8.33
C ASN A 103 17.82 2.33 -8.77
N HIS A 104 17.77 1.04 -9.16
CA HIS A 104 18.95 0.31 -9.59
C HIS A 104 19.55 0.81 -10.91
N LYS A 105 18.74 1.45 -11.76
CA LYS A 105 19.25 2.07 -13.01
C LYS A 105 20.03 3.36 -12.73
N VAL A 106 19.67 4.08 -11.65
CA VAL A 106 20.30 5.36 -11.28
C VAL A 106 21.50 5.16 -10.36
N PHE A 107 21.37 4.27 -9.37
CA PHE A 107 22.37 4.11 -8.30
C PHE A 107 23.12 2.77 -8.32
N GLY A 108 22.72 1.85 -9.20
CA GLY A 108 23.23 0.47 -9.25
C GLY A 108 22.51 -0.46 -8.25
N GLU A 109 22.57 -1.76 -8.52
CA GLU A 109 21.83 -2.79 -7.79
C GLU A 109 22.16 -2.82 -6.30
N ALA A 110 23.46 -2.76 -5.94
CA ALA A 110 23.90 -2.83 -4.55
C ALA A 110 23.32 -1.66 -3.71
N ILE A 111 23.33 -0.44 -4.26
CA ILE A 111 22.77 0.73 -3.56
C ILE A 111 21.25 0.63 -3.49
N ALA A 112 20.58 0.13 -4.53
CA ALA A 112 19.14 -0.08 -4.52
C ALA A 112 18.72 -1.08 -3.42
N ILE A 113 19.42 -2.21 -3.29
CA ILE A 113 19.20 -3.19 -2.21
C ILE A 113 19.32 -2.50 -0.84
N LEU A 114 20.43 -1.81 -0.61
CA LEU A 114 20.69 -1.14 0.66
C LEU A 114 19.71 0.00 0.95
N ALA A 115 19.23 0.71 -0.08
CA ALA A 115 18.20 1.74 0.07
C ALA A 115 16.86 1.15 0.53
N GLY A 116 16.48 -0.01 -0.01
CA GLY A 116 15.31 -0.76 0.44
C GLY A 116 15.45 -1.21 1.89
N ASP A 117 16.59 -1.82 2.26
CA ASP A 117 16.87 -2.27 3.63
C ASP A 117 16.81 -1.12 4.63
N ALA A 118 17.41 0.03 4.27
CA ALA A 118 17.44 1.21 5.12
C ALA A 118 16.03 1.81 5.32
N LEU A 119 15.20 1.85 4.25
CA LEU A 119 13.80 2.31 4.35
C LEU A 119 12.97 1.38 5.25
N LEU A 120 13.10 0.06 5.08
CA LEU A 120 12.41 -0.93 5.91
C LEU A 120 12.79 -0.77 7.39
N THR A 121 14.09 -0.64 7.67
CA THR A 121 14.59 -0.46 9.05
C THR A 121 14.12 0.86 9.65
N LEU A 122 14.18 1.96 8.90
CA LEU A 122 13.72 3.27 9.35
C LEU A 122 12.20 3.28 9.61
N ALA A 123 11.42 2.54 8.83
CA ALA A 123 9.98 2.42 9.04
C ALA A 123 9.65 1.85 10.43
N PHE A 124 10.35 0.81 10.89
CA PHE A 124 10.13 0.26 12.23
C PHE A 124 10.56 1.23 13.34
N ARG A 125 11.58 2.04 13.11
CA ARG A 125 11.92 3.13 14.03
C ARG A 125 10.76 4.13 14.14
N LEU A 126 10.20 4.58 13.01
CA LEU A 126 9.06 5.52 13.03
C LEU A 126 7.81 4.94 13.70
N LEU A 127 7.55 3.63 13.52
CA LEU A 127 6.49 2.96 14.27
C LEU A 127 6.73 3.05 15.77
N ALA A 128 7.97 2.91 16.23
CA ALA A 128 8.31 3.08 17.63
C ALA A 128 8.23 4.54 18.09
N ASP A 129 8.65 5.49 17.27
CA ASP A 129 8.62 6.94 17.57
C ASP A 129 7.18 7.51 17.63
N ASN A 130 6.18 6.83 17.01
CA ASN A 130 4.76 7.23 17.11
C ASN A 130 4.19 7.12 18.54
N PHE A 131 4.95 6.52 19.47
CA PHE A 131 4.56 6.37 20.86
C PHE A 131 5.24 7.41 21.72
N ALA A 132 4.53 8.53 21.95
CA ALA A 132 4.93 9.50 22.96
C ALA A 132 4.87 8.88 24.38
N ALA A 133 5.62 9.45 25.31
CA ALA A 133 5.56 9.07 26.72
C ALA A 133 4.11 9.10 27.23
N GLY A 134 3.59 7.97 27.67
CA GLY A 134 2.21 7.81 28.15
C GLY A 134 1.25 7.07 27.22
N SER A 135 1.69 6.65 26.04
CA SER A 135 0.90 5.80 25.14
C SER A 135 0.83 4.36 25.66
N ASP A 136 -0.25 3.65 25.33
CA ASP A 136 -0.43 2.26 25.73
C ASP A 136 0.58 1.33 25.02
N ALA A 137 1.47 0.73 25.78
CA ALA A 137 2.47 -0.23 25.29
C ALA A 137 1.83 -1.44 24.58
N HIS A 138 0.61 -1.83 24.94
CA HIS A 138 -0.12 -2.90 24.26
C HIS A 138 -0.56 -2.48 22.85
N ALA A 139 -0.99 -1.24 22.66
CA ALA A 139 -1.31 -0.72 21.34
C ALA A 139 -0.08 -0.72 20.43
N LEU A 140 1.09 -0.26 20.93
CA LEU A 140 2.37 -0.32 20.21
C LEU A 140 2.69 -1.74 19.75
N ARG A 141 2.72 -2.66 20.71
CA ARG A 141 3.01 -4.06 20.42
C ARG A 141 2.09 -4.61 19.33
N ASN A 142 0.78 -4.33 19.41
CA ASN A 142 -0.19 -4.85 18.44
C ASN A 142 0.00 -4.24 17.04
N ILE A 143 0.34 -2.97 16.95
CA ILE A 143 0.62 -2.32 15.66
C ILE A 143 1.91 -2.87 15.05
N LEU A 144 2.97 -3.03 15.83
CA LEU A 144 4.22 -3.62 15.35
C LEU A 144 3.99 -5.04 14.81
N ILE A 145 3.21 -5.87 15.52
CA ILE A 145 2.84 -7.21 15.05
C ILE A 145 2.01 -7.13 13.77
N GLU A 146 0.95 -6.32 13.75
CA GLU A 146 0.07 -6.17 12.58
C GLU A 146 0.83 -5.76 11.32
N ILE A 147 1.74 -4.78 11.43
CA ILE A 147 2.55 -4.30 10.30
C ILE A 147 3.62 -5.33 9.92
N ALA A 148 4.28 -5.95 10.89
CA ALA A 148 5.31 -6.96 10.63
C ALA A 148 4.72 -8.20 9.92
N ASP A 149 3.56 -8.69 10.38
CA ASP A 149 2.87 -9.80 9.73
C ASP A 149 2.41 -9.44 8.31
N ALA A 150 1.86 -8.23 8.13
CA ALA A 150 1.36 -7.78 6.84
C ALA A 150 2.48 -7.49 5.82
N ALA A 151 3.66 -7.07 6.27
CA ALA A 151 4.82 -6.82 5.42
C ALA A 151 5.70 -8.06 5.21
N GLY A 152 5.70 -8.98 6.16
CA GLY A 152 6.60 -10.13 6.26
C GLY A 152 6.20 -11.35 5.44
N SER A 153 6.74 -12.52 5.86
CA SER A 153 6.51 -13.81 5.20
C SER A 153 5.07 -14.31 5.25
N ALA A 154 4.28 -13.85 6.21
CA ALA A 154 2.84 -14.12 6.30
C ALA A 154 1.98 -13.11 5.53
N GLY A 155 2.58 -12.13 4.87
CA GLY A 155 1.92 -11.06 4.11
C GLY A 155 2.62 -10.77 2.80
N MET A 156 3.04 -9.51 2.59
CA MET A 156 3.54 -8.99 1.33
C MET A 156 4.72 -9.80 0.75
N VAL A 157 5.73 -10.12 1.55
CA VAL A 157 6.88 -10.92 1.10
C VAL A 157 6.45 -12.33 0.71
N GLY A 158 5.59 -12.98 1.52
CA GLY A 158 5.05 -14.31 1.18
C GLY A 158 4.21 -14.30 -0.09
N GLY A 159 3.39 -13.26 -0.29
CA GLY A 159 2.63 -13.06 -1.52
C GLY A 159 3.52 -12.84 -2.75
N GLN A 160 4.63 -12.12 -2.58
CA GLN A 160 5.63 -11.93 -3.64
C GLN A 160 6.32 -13.25 -4.04
N VAL A 161 6.65 -14.09 -3.07
CA VAL A 161 7.21 -15.43 -3.35
C VAL A 161 6.23 -16.26 -4.18
N ALA A 162 4.95 -16.29 -3.75
CA ALA A 162 3.92 -17.03 -4.49
C ALA A 162 3.70 -16.48 -5.91
N ASP A 163 3.83 -15.17 -6.10
CA ASP A 163 3.73 -14.51 -7.41
C ASP A 163 4.87 -14.98 -8.33
N ILE A 164 6.12 -14.88 -7.88
CA ILE A 164 7.30 -15.36 -8.62
C ILE A 164 7.20 -16.85 -8.94
N GLU A 165 6.83 -17.69 -7.98
CA GLU A 165 6.68 -19.13 -8.18
C GLU A 165 5.58 -19.50 -9.18
N SER A 166 4.65 -18.58 -9.42
CA SER A 166 3.51 -18.75 -10.34
C SER A 166 3.81 -18.29 -11.77
N GLU A 167 4.89 -17.55 -12.00
CA GLU A 167 5.25 -17.04 -13.32
C GLU A 167 5.44 -18.17 -14.34
N GLY A 168 4.87 -17.98 -15.53
CA GLY A 168 4.94 -18.96 -16.62
C GLY A 168 4.15 -20.24 -16.37
N LYS A 169 3.37 -20.32 -15.29
CA LYS A 169 2.54 -21.49 -14.95
C LYS A 169 1.05 -21.19 -15.10
N ARG A 170 0.28 -22.19 -15.47
CA ARG A 170 -1.19 -22.12 -15.33
C ARG A 170 -1.56 -22.37 -13.87
N VAL A 171 -2.07 -21.33 -13.22
CA VAL A 171 -2.54 -21.42 -11.84
C VAL A 171 -4.05 -21.26 -11.75
N GLY A 172 -4.65 -21.80 -10.68
CA GLY A 172 -6.07 -21.67 -10.39
C GLY A 172 -6.41 -20.39 -9.61
N ALA A 173 -7.70 -20.14 -9.42
CA ALA A 173 -8.23 -19.01 -8.67
C ALA A 173 -7.65 -18.91 -7.25
N GLU A 174 -7.52 -20.01 -6.53
CA GLU A 174 -6.98 -20.05 -5.17
C GLU A 174 -5.57 -19.44 -5.07
N THR A 175 -4.72 -19.66 -6.08
CA THR A 175 -3.37 -19.10 -6.11
C THR A 175 -3.41 -17.58 -6.35
N VAL A 176 -4.26 -17.12 -7.27
CA VAL A 176 -4.44 -15.67 -7.53
C VAL A 176 -5.01 -14.98 -6.30
N ASP A 177 -6.01 -15.56 -5.66
CA ASP A 177 -6.59 -15.05 -4.41
C ASP A 177 -5.55 -14.97 -3.28
N TYR A 178 -4.69 -16.00 -3.17
CA TYR A 178 -3.59 -15.99 -2.20
C TYR A 178 -2.61 -14.84 -2.46
N ILE A 179 -2.14 -14.68 -3.71
CA ILE A 179 -1.21 -13.61 -4.11
C ILE A 179 -1.83 -12.25 -3.78
N HIS A 180 -3.04 -11.98 -4.24
CA HIS A 180 -3.72 -10.70 -4.03
C HIS A 180 -3.95 -10.38 -2.55
N THR A 181 -4.36 -11.40 -1.79
CA THR A 181 -4.62 -11.25 -0.34
C THR A 181 -3.34 -10.90 0.41
N HIS A 182 -2.22 -11.56 0.09
CA HIS A 182 -0.98 -11.43 0.85
C HIS A 182 -0.09 -10.30 0.30
N LYS A 183 0.18 -10.27 -1.01
CA LYS A 183 1.07 -9.27 -1.62
C LYS A 183 0.53 -7.85 -1.49
N THR A 184 -0.79 -7.65 -1.59
CA THR A 184 -1.39 -6.31 -1.66
C THR A 184 -2.38 -6.02 -0.53
N ALA A 185 -3.40 -6.87 -0.34
CA ALA A 185 -4.49 -6.56 0.56
C ALA A 185 -4.06 -6.58 2.03
N ALA A 186 -3.10 -7.42 2.42
CA ALA A 186 -2.60 -7.50 3.79
C ALA A 186 -2.09 -6.15 4.30
N LEU A 187 -1.24 -5.46 3.54
CA LEU A 187 -0.69 -4.17 3.96
C LEU A 187 -1.73 -3.04 3.94
N ILE A 188 -2.70 -3.07 3.02
CA ILE A 188 -3.82 -2.11 3.02
C ILE A 188 -4.70 -2.30 4.26
N ARG A 189 -5.06 -3.54 4.57
CA ARG A 189 -5.80 -3.88 5.79
C ARG A 189 -5.06 -3.42 7.04
N ALA A 190 -3.78 -3.74 7.15
CA ALA A 190 -2.95 -3.35 8.28
C ALA A 190 -2.82 -1.83 8.41
N SER A 191 -2.75 -1.09 7.29
CA SER A 191 -2.72 0.39 7.27
C SER A 191 -3.96 0.97 7.96
N ILE A 192 -5.17 0.54 7.55
CA ILE A 192 -6.43 1.01 8.14
C ILE A 192 -6.51 0.68 9.62
N ARG A 193 -6.16 -0.56 9.98
CA ARG A 193 -6.23 -1.03 11.36
C ARG A 193 -5.21 -0.36 12.26
N ALA A 194 -3.97 -0.15 11.79
CA ALA A 194 -2.94 0.53 12.57
C ALA A 194 -3.34 1.97 12.92
N GLY A 195 -3.89 2.74 11.96
CA GLY A 195 -4.43 4.05 12.23
C GLY A 195 -5.56 4.04 13.26
N ALA A 196 -6.48 3.09 13.14
CA ALA A 196 -7.58 2.93 14.09
C ALA A 196 -7.10 2.51 15.49
N MET A 197 -6.09 1.62 15.59
CA MET A 197 -5.49 1.21 16.88
C MET A 197 -4.89 2.42 17.61
N LEU A 198 -4.13 3.26 16.90
CA LEU A 198 -3.56 4.50 17.45
C LEU A 198 -4.64 5.46 17.97
N ALA A 199 -5.79 5.46 17.32
CA ALA A 199 -6.93 6.28 17.71
C ALA A 199 -7.85 5.64 18.77
N GLY A 200 -7.45 4.50 19.35
CA GLY A 200 -8.18 3.85 20.44
C GLY A 200 -9.43 3.05 20.00
N ALA A 201 -9.41 2.48 18.80
CA ALA A 201 -10.49 1.64 18.31
C ALA A 201 -10.80 0.45 19.23
N THR A 202 -12.08 0.16 19.41
CA THR A 202 -12.53 -1.03 20.14
C THR A 202 -12.25 -2.32 19.34
N PRO A 203 -12.19 -3.50 19.97
CA PRO A 203 -12.01 -4.77 19.26
C PRO A 203 -13.06 -5.00 18.16
N SER A 204 -14.33 -4.65 18.38
CA SER A 204 -15.38 -4.78 17.36
C SER A 204 -15.18 -3.84 16.17
N GLN A 205 -14.70 -2.61 16.40
CA GLN A 205 -14.34 -1.68 15.35
C GLN A 205 -13.15 -2.20 14.55
N LEU A 206 -12.13 -2.78 15.19
CA LEU A 206 -10.98 -3.38 14.50
C LEU A 206 -11.37 -4.57 13.64
N VAL A 207 -12.33 -5.39 14.04
CA VAL A 207 -12.87 -6.47 13.20
C VAL A 207 -13.54 -5.91 11.94
N ALA A 208 -14.42 -4.93 12.10
CA ALA A 208 -15.15 -4.31 10.98
C ALA A 208 -14.19 -3.58 10.01
N LEU A 209 -13.21 -2.82 10.53
CA LEU A 209 -12.19 -2.15 9.73
C LEU A 209 -11.24 -3.15 9.05
N GLY A 210 -10.96 -4.29 9.70
CA GLY A 210 -10.18 -5.36 9.11
C GLY A 210 -10.89 -6.01 7.92
N LEU A 211 -12.20 -6.26 8.03
CA LEU A 211 -13.01 -6.77 6.92
C LEU A 211 -13.07 -5.76 5.78
N ALA A 212 -13.38 -4.50 6.07
CA ALA A 212 -13.40 -3.44 5.07
C ALA A 212 -12.03 -3.30 4.38
N GLY A 213 -10.94 -3.27 5.14
CA GLY A 213 -9.59 -3.12 4.60
C GLY A 213 -9.13 -4.29 3.73
N GLY A 214 -9.48 -5.52 4.10
CA GLY A 214 -9.22 -6.70 3.28
C GLY A 214 -9.95 -6.62 1.92
N ASN A 215 -11.24 -6.30 1.95
CA ASN A 215 -12.06 -6.17 0.74
C ASN A 215 -11.58 -5.02 -0.16
N LEU A 216 -11.24 -3.86 0.42
CA LEU A 216 -10.68 -2.72 -0.34
C LEU A 216 -9.33 -3.06 -0.96
N GLY A 217 -8.48 -3.80 -0.25
CA GLY A 217 -7.19 -4.24 -0.74
C GLY A 217 -7.30 -5.22 -1.91
N LEU A 218 -8.20 -6.20 -1.82
CA LEU A 218 -8.50 -7.13 -2.93
C LEU A 218 -9.09 -6.39 -4.12
N ALA A 219 -10.09 -5.53 -3.90
CA ALA A 219 -10.67 -4.73 -4.97
C ALA A 219 -9.63 -3.86 -5.67
N PHE A 220 -8.68 -3.29 -4.91
CA PHE A 220 -7.59 -2.50 -5.43
C PHE A 220 -6.71 -3.31 -6.39
N GLN A 221 -6.29 -4.53 -6.00
CA GLN A 221 -5.44 -5.37 -6.83
C GLN A 221 -6.19 -5.88 -8.07
N ILE A 222 -7.44 -6.32 -7.92
CA ILE A 222 -8.27 -6.72 -9.06
C ILE A 222 -8.40 -5.58 -10.08
N MET A 223 -8.57 -4.34 -9.62
CA MET A 223 -8.64 -3.17 -10.51
C MET A 223 -7.28 -2.85 -11.13
N ASP A 224 -6.16 -3.06 -10.45
CA ASP A 224 -4.83 -2.93 -11.04
C ASP A 224 -4.65 -3.93 -12.19
N ASP A 225 -5.01 -5.19 -12.01
CA ASP A 225 -4.96 -6.22 -13.04
C ASP A 225 -5.87 -5.87 -14.26
N ILE A 226 -7.07 -5.35 -13.99
CA ILE A 226 -8.00 -4.89 -15.03
C ILE A 226 -7.38 -3.75 -15.84
N LEU A 227 -6.77 -2.77 -15.15
CA LEU A 227 -6.15 -1.61 -15.80
C LEU A 227 -4.91 -2.01 -16.61
N ASP A 228 -4.11 -2.97 -16.14
CA ASP A 228 -2.96 -3.46 -16.92
C ASP A 228 -3.38 -4.03 -18.29
N VAL A 229 -4.56 -4.66 -18.38
CA VAL A 229 -5.10 -5.22 -19.62
C VAL A 229 -5.84 -4.18 -20.49
N THR A 230 -6.42 -3.14 -19.88
CA THR A 230 -7.37 -2.24 -20.57
C THR A 230 -6.85 -0.84 -20.82
N ALA A 231 -5.84 -0.37 -20.07
CA ALA A 231 -5.31 0.99 -20.18
C ALA A 231 -4.06 1.03 -21.08
N THR A 232 -3.72 2.22 -21.56
CA THR A 232 -2.50 2.48 -22.34
C THR A 232 -1.29 2.69 -21.40
N SER A 233 -0.07 2.52 -21.94
CA SER A 233 1.17 2.77 -21.18
C SER A 233 1.29 4.23 -20.71
N GLU A 234 0.75 5.19 -21.47
CA GLU A 234 0.72 6.61 -21.07
C GLU A 234 -0.19 6.82 -19.85
N GLU A 235 -1.36 6.18 -19.83
CA GLU A 235 -2.31 6.26 -18.71
C GLU A 235 -1.77 5.59 -17.43
N LEU A 236 -1.06 4.46 -17.59
CA LEU A 236 -0.50 3.70 -16.43
C LEU A 236 0.78 4.31 -15.86
N GLY A 237 1.52 5.10 -16.63
CA GLY A 237 2.86 5.56 -16.25
C GLY A 237 3.92 4.45 -16.14
N LYS A 238 3.59 3.26 -16.65
CA LYS A 238 4.47 2.07 -16.80
C LYS A 238 4.10 1.33 -18.09
N THR A 239 4.89 0.34 -18.51
CA THR A 239 4.57 -0.49 -19.68
C THR A 239 3.25 -1.24 -19.45
N ALA A 240 2.24 -1.02 -20.29
CA ALA A 240 0.98 -1.75 -20.27
C ALA A 240 1.16 -3.17 -20.81
N GLY A 241 0.33 -4.12 -20.34
CA GLY A 241 0.36 -5.53 -20.79
C GLY A 241 1.60 -6.30 -20.35
N LYS A 242 2.37 -5.78 -19.40
CA LYS A 242 3.56 -6.45 -18.87
C LYS A 242 3.21 -7.75 -18.17
N ASP A 243 2.14 -7.75 -17.39
CA ASP A 243 1.67 -8.96 -16.69
C ASP A 243 1.31 -10.08 -17.68
N GLN A 244 0.71 -9.73 -18.82
CA GLN A 244 0.43 -10.69 -19.87
C GLN A 244 1.71 -11.17 -20.58
N ALA A 245 2.68 -10.29 -20.85
CA ALA A 245 3.96 -10.65 -21.46
C ALA A 245 4.79 -11.56 -20.55
N GLN A 246 4.75 -11.38 -19.25
CA GLN A 246 5.40 -12.20 -18.22
C GLN A 246 4.58 -13.43 -17.82
N GLN A 247 3.39 -13.63 -18.43
CA GLN A 247 2.47 -14.71 -18.08
C GLN A 247 2.15 -14.74 -16.57
N LYS A 248 1.99 -13.55 -15.95
CA LYS A 248 1.60 -13.44 -14.54
C LYS A 248 0.19 -13.95 -14.29
N ALA A 249 -0.01 -14.45 -13.09
CA ALA A 249 -1.30 -14.92 -12.60
C ALA A 249 -2.19 -13.73 -12.24
N THR A 250 -3.03 -13.27 -13.18
CA THR A 250 -3.93 -12.11 -12.97
C THR A 250 -5.38 -12.55 -12.83
N TYR A 251 -6.18 -11.73 -12.14
CA TYR A 251 -7.61 -11.98 -11.92
C TYR A 251 -8.37 -12.10 -13.25
N PRO A 252 -8.19 -11.19 -14.25
CA PRO A 252 -8.82 -11.29 -15.56
C PRO A 252 -8.40 -12.54 -16.35
N ALA A 253 -7.17 -13.03 -16.17
CA ALA A 253 -6.71 -14.24 -16.86
C ALA A 253 -7.42 -15.51 -16.37
N VAL A 254 -7.80 -15.56 -15.08
CA VAL A 254 -8.47 -16.73 -14.46
C VAL A 254 -9.99 -16.63 -14.56
N HIS A 255 -10.57 -15.45 -14.30
CA HIS A 255 -12.02 -15.27 -14.17
C HIS A 255 -12.66 -14.56 -15.37
N GLY A 256 -11.88 -13.96 -16.24
CA GLY A 256 -12.37 -13.08 -17.30
C GLY A 256 -12.64 -11.66 -16.80
N LEU A 257 -12.59 -10.70 -17.73
CA LEU A 257 -12.62 -9.26 -17.42
C LEU A 257 -13.93 -8.82 -16.74
N GLU A 258 -15.08 -9.27 -17.24
CA GLU A 258 -16.39 -8.86 -16.71
C GLU A 258 -16.64 -9.41 -15.30
N VAL A 259 -16.27 -10.67 -15.05
CA VAL A 259 -16.38 -11.26 -13.72
C VAL A 259 -15.49 -10.53 -12.73
N SER A 260 -14.27 -10.17 -13.14
CA SER A 260 -13.33 -9.39 -12.33
C SER A 260 -13.91 -8.02 -11.93
N ARG A 261 -14.56 -7.32 -12.88
CA ARG A 261 -15.23 -6.02 -12.61
C ARG A 261 -16.40 -6.16 -11.63
N ILE A 262 -17.21 -7.20 -11.81
CA ILE A 262 -18.34 -7.48 -10.92
C ILE A 262 -17.82 -7.77 -9.50
N HIS A 263 -16.77 -8.60 -9.38
CA HIS A 263 -16.23 -8.97 -8.10
C HIS A 263 -15.58 -7.79 -7.37
N ALA A 264 -14.79 -6.95 -8.05
CA ALA A 264 -14.23 -5.75 -7.45
C ALA A 264 -15.32 -4.81 -6.87
N LYS A 265 -16.43 -4.63 -7.59
CA LYS A 265 -17.58 -3.84 -7.11
C LYS A 265 -18.27 -4.50 -5.91
N ALA A 266 -18.42 -5.82 -5.91
CA ALA A 266 -19.00 -6.56 -4.78
C ALA A 266 -18.16 -6.40 -3.51
N LEU A 267 -16.84 -6.53 -3.60
CA LEU A 267 -15.90 -6.32 -2.50
C LEU A 267 -16.01 -4.90 -1.91
N VAL A 268 -16.13 -3.87 -2.75
CA VAL A 268 -16.35 -2.49 -2.28
C VAL A 268 -17.70 -2.35 -1.58
N SER A 269 -18.76 -3.00 -2.09
CA SER A 269 -20.07 -3.00 -1.45
C SER A 269 -20.03 -3.66 -0.06
N GLU A 270 -19.33 -4.77 0.08
CA GLU A 270 -19.12 -5.46 1.36
C GLU A 270 -18.29 -4.60 2.33
N ALA A 271 -17.24 -3.92 1.84
CA ALA A 271 -16.48 -2.97 2.64
C ALA A 271 -17.36 -1.82 3.16
N HIS A 272 -18.24 -1.27 2.32
CA HIS A 272 -19.21 -0.24 2.73
C HIS A 272 -20.19 -0.75 3.79
N ALA A 273 -20.67 -1.99 3.65
CA ALA A 273 -21.53 -2.62 4.65
C ALA A 273 -20.80 -2.78 6.00
N ALA A 274 -19.55 -3.22 6.01
CA ALA A 274 -18.73 -3.33 7.22
C ALA A 274 -18.50 -1.97 7.91
N LEU A 275 -18.47 -0.88 7.13
CA LEU A 275 -18.27 0.48 7.63
C LEU A 275 -19.57 1.18 8.09
N GLN A 276 -20.73 0.52 7.99
CA GLN A 276 -22.02 1.17 8.25
C GLN A 276 -22.15 1.70 9.69
N SER A 277 -21.64 0.95 10.67
CA SER A 277 -21.73 1.31 12.09
C SER A 277 -20.88 2.52 12.50
N PHE A 278 -19.93 2.97 11.64
CA PHE A 278 -19.07 4.13 11.93
C PHE A 278 -19.73 5.48 11.57
N GLY A 279 -20.87 5.46 10.88
CA GLY A 279 -21.57 6.67 10.48
C GLY A 279 -20.74 7.56 9.53
N PRO A 280 -20.88 8.90 9.65
CA PRO A 280 -20.17 9.84 8.77
C PRO A 280 -18.64 9.83 8.90
N ARG A 281 -18.09 9.37 10.03
CA ARG A 281 -16.63 9.33 10.24
C ARG A 281 -15.91 8.39 9.27
N ALA A 282 -16.57 7.32 8.81
CA ALA A 282 -16.01 6.42 7.82
C ALA A 282 -16.27 6.85 6.37
N GLU A 283 -16.81 8.03 6.13
CA GLU A 283 -17.02 8.55 4.77
C GLU A 283 -15.73 8.58 3.95
N PRO A 284 -14.56 8.97 4.49
CA PRO A 284 -13.31 8.88 3.74
C PRO A 284 -12.99 7.46 3.26
N LEU A 285 -13.17 6.43 4.10
CA LEU A 285 -12.93 5.04 3.71
C LEU A 285 -13.92 4.58 2.63
N ARG A 286 -15.20 4.96 2.71
CA ARG A 286 -16.19 4.64 1.67
C ARG A 286 -15.87 5.34 0.35
N ALA A 287 -15.52 6.61 0.39
CA ALA A 287 -15.14 7.37 -0.80
C ALA A 287 -13.87 6.81 -1.47
N LEU A 288 -12.87 6.39 -0.68
CA LEU A 288 -11.69 5.69 -1.19
C LEU A 288 -12.06 4.36 -1.84
N GLY A 289 -13.00 3.60 -1.27
CA GLY A 289 -13.52 2.37 -1.85
C GLY A 289 -14.19 2.61 -3.20
N SER A 290 -15.08 3.59 -3.31
CA SER A 290 -15.70 3.98 -4.58
C SER A 290 -14.66 4.41 -5.61
N PHE A 291 -13.69 5.24 -5.19
CA PHE A 291 -12.59 5.68 -6.06
C PHE A 291 -11.78 4.50 -6.65
N ILE A 292 -11.55 3.44 -5.88
CA ILE A 292 -10.80 2.25 -6.35
C ILE A 292 -11.45 1.64 -7.59
N VAL A 293 -12.78 1.51 -7.64
CA VAL A 293 -13.50 0.86 -8.75
C VAL A 293 -13.93 1.82 -9.85
N GLU A 294 -13.89 3.12 -9.61
CA GLU A 294 -14.26 4.17 -10.58
C GLU A 294 -13.05 4.78 -11.29
N ARG A 295 -11.83 4.60 -10.76
CA ARG A 295 -10.61 5.17 -11.34
C ARG A 295 -10.38 4.67 -12.76
N LYS A 296 -10.06 5.63 -13.62
CA LYS A 296 -9.33 5.37 -14.86
C LYS A 296 -7.86 5.39 -14.49
N ALA A 297 -7.00 4.62 -14.96
CA ALA A 297 -5.60 4.47 -14.58
C ALA A 297 -4.98 5.61 -13.71
#